data_3be834025afd47a97989d5492622e4e5
#
_entry.id   3be834025afd47a97989d5492622e4e5
#
_cell.length_a   1.000
_cell.length_b   1.000
_cell.length_c   1.000
_cell.angle_alpha   90.00
_cell.angle_beta   90.00
_cell.angle_gamma   90.00
#
_symmetry.space_group_name_H-M   'P 1'
#
loop_
_entity.id
_entity.type
_entity.pdbx_description
1 polymer ?
#
loop_
_entity_poly.entity_id
_entity_poly.type
_entity_poly.pdbx_seq_one_letter_code
_entity_poly.pdbx_strand_id
1 'polypeptide(L)'
;MAIWDNIKKNIKEVGSAAADKAEELGKVAATKTEELTKVGKAKLEIHQLERDMDKCFAGLGRYVFDSTESENVSNFTGNDKFLKFVGEAKDIKERIANKEKHLDEIKDEYSSSQEEEKTPES
;
A
#
# COMPACT_ATOMS: atom_id res chain seq x y z
N MET A 1 4.37 35.47 31.51
CA MET A 1 5.26 34.60 32.29
C MET A 1 4.51 33.72 33.27
N ALA A 2 3.46 34.21 33.90
CA ALA A 2 2.61 33.40 34.77
C ALA A 2 1.95 32.22 34.05
N ILE A 3 1.68 32.33 32.74
CA ILE A 3 1.09 31.30 31.91
C ILE A 3 2.04 30.12 31.76
N TRP A 4 3.32 30.37 31.56
CA TRP A 4 4.35 29.32 31.45
C TRP A 4 4.57 28.58 32.75
N ASP A 5 4.56 29.29 33.89
CA ASP A 5 4.69 28.68 35.20
C ASP A 5 3.50 27.78 35.53
N ASN A 6 2.28 28.20 35.16
CA ASN A 6 1.08 27.40 35.33
C ASN A 6 1.11 26.17 34.44
N ILE A 7 1.58 26.29 33.22
CA ILE A 7 1.71 25.15 32.27
C ILE A 7 2.73 24.15 32.83
N LYS A 8 3.87 24.60 33.30
CA LYS A 8 4.89 23.74 33.93
C LYS A 8 4.36 23.05 35.17
N LYS A 9 3.60 23.76 36.00
CA LYS A 9 3.01 23.23 37.21
C LYS A 9 1.94 22.19 36.90
N ASN A 10 1.08 22.45 35.93
CA ASN A 10 0.08 21.50 35.46
C ASN A 10 0.72 20.26 34.88
N ILE A 11 1.79 20.40 34.11
CA ILE A 11 2.56 19.28 33.56
C ILE A 11 3.16 18.42 34.68
N LYS A 12 3.65 19.01 35.74
CA LYS A 12 4.19 18.29 36.91
C LYS A 12 3.11 17.60 37.73
N GLU A 13 1.95 18.24 37.94
CA GLU A 13 0.85 17.68 38.71
C GLU A 13 0.15 16.53 37.95
N VAL A 14 0.04 16.65 36.64
CA VAL A 14 -0.56 15.62 35.77
C VAL A 14 0.49 14.59 35.35
N GLY A 15 1.76 14.84 35.60
CA GLY A 15 2.89 14.10 35.06
C GLY A 15 2.89 12.61 35.35
N SER A 16 2.50 12.19 36.56
CA SER A 16 2.49 10.76 36.90
C SER A 16 1.24 10.03 36.37
N ALA A 17 0.09 10.70 36.30
CA ALA A 17 -1.14 10.12 35.76
C ALA A 17 -1.14 10.19 34.23
N ALA A 18 -0.50 11.23 33.65
CA ALA A 18 -0.41 11.39 32.20
C ALA A 18 0.71 10.55 31.58
N ALA A 19 1.72 10.14 32.36
CA ALA A 19 2.81 9.31 31.85
C ALA A 19 2.32 7.97 31.30
N ASP A 20 1.41 7.32 32.02
CA ASP A 20 0.81 6.05 31.57
C ASP A 20 -0.06 6.24 30.34
N LYS A 21 -0.86 7.31 30.30
CA LYS A 21 -1.67 7.65 29.12
C LYS A 21 -0.83 8.09 27.93
N ALA A 22 0.23 8.85 28.17
CA ALA A 22 1.15 9.27 27.12
C ALA A 22 1.87 8.07 26.51
N GLU A 23 2.21 7.07 27.32
CA GLU A 23 2.82 5.85 26.86
C GLU A 23 1.86 5.02 25.99
N GLU A 24 0.60 4.88 26.40
CA GLU A 24 -0.44 4.23 25.61
C GLU A 24 -0.70 4.96 24.29
N LEU A 25 -0.84 6.29 24.34
CA LEU A 25 -1.02 7.12 23.15
C LEU A 25 0.18 7.04 22.22
N GLY A 26 1.38 6.98 22.77
CA GLY A 26 2.61 6.80 22.01
C GLY A 26 2.63 5.47 21.27
N LYS A 27 2.21 4.39 21.91
CA LYS A 27 2.11 3.06 21.30
C LYS A 27 1.07 3.04 20.19
N VAL A 28 -0.11 3.62 20.42
CA VAL A 28 -1.17 3.72 19.41
C VAL A 28 -0.72 4.54 18.21
N ALA A 29 -0.07 5.68 18.45
CA ALA A 29 0.46 6.53 17.39
C ALA A 29 1.56 5.82 16.59
N ALA A 30 2.47 5.10 17.27
CA ALA A 30 3.52 4.34 16.64
C ALA A 30 2.94 3.20 15.77
N THR A 31 1.93 2.50 16.28
CA THR A 31 1.24 1.42 15.56
C THR A 31 0.55 1.96 14.31
N LYS A 32 -0.15 3.09 14.42
CA LYS A 32 -0.80 3.73 13.27
C LYS A 32 0.20 4.22 12.24
N THR A 33 1.33 4.77 12.68
CA THR A 33 2.40 5.21 11.78
C THR A 33 2.99 4.02 11.03
N GLU A 34 3.19 2.90 11.71
CA GLU A 34 3.67 1.67 11.12
C GLU A 34 2.68 1.13 10.09
N GLU A 35 1.39 1.07 10.43
CA GLU A 35 0.32 0.68 9.54
C GLU A 35 0.30 1.55 8.28
N LEU A 36 0.30 2.88 8.44
CA LEU A 36 0.29 3.83 7.33
C LEU A 36 1.52 3.67 6.44
N THR A 37 2.68 3.38 7.02
CA THR A 37 3.91 3.15 6.27
C THR A 37 3.81 1.88 5.43
N LYS A 38 3.34 0.78 6.02
CA LYS A 38 3.16 -0.50 5.32
C LYS A 38 2.10 -0.40 4.23
N VAL A 39 0.98 0.23 4.52
CA VAL A 39 -0.11 0.44 3.56
C VAL A 39 0.36 1.34 2.42
N GLY A 40 1.05 2.43 2.74
CA GLY A 40 1.58 3.36 1.75
C GLY A 40 2.59 2.69 0.83
N LYS A 41 3.48 1.87 1.38
CA LYS A 41 4.46 1.11 0.61
C LYS A 41 3.78 0.11 -0.32
N ALA A 42 2.79 -0.63 0.18
CA ALA A 42 2.05 -1.60 -0.62
C ALA A 42 1.29 -0.92 -1.76
N LYS A 43 0.65 0.22 -1.50
CA LYS A 43 -0.05 1.01 -2.52
C LYS A 43 0.91 1.54 -3.58
N LEU A 44 2.10 1.98 -3.17
CA LEU A 44 3.12 2.45 -4.09
C LEU A 44 3.60 1.33 -5.01
N GLU A 45 3.82 0.13 -4.47
CA GLU A 45 4.21 -1.05 -5.24
C GLU A 45 3.12 -1.45 -6.23
N ILE A 46 1.85 -1.39 -5.84
CA ILE A 46 0.71 -1.64 -6.74
C ILE A 46 0.68 -0.62 -7.86
N HIS A 47 0.86 0.65 -7.55
CA HIS A 47 0.92 1.73 -8.53
C HIS A 47 2.04 1.52 -9.56
N GLN A 48 3.19 1.10 -9.08
CA GLN A 48 4.34 0.79 -9.92
C GLN A 48 4.02 -0.35 -10.89
N LEU A 49 3.39 -1.41 -10.39
CA LEU A 49 2.97 -2.56 -11.20
C LEU A 49 1.90 -2.18 -12.21
N GLU A 50 0.97 -1.31 -11.84
CA GLU A 50 -0.05 -0.78 -12.77
C GLU A 50 0.60 0.00 -13.92
N ARG A 51 1.61 0.81 -13.62
CA ARG A 51 2.39 1.52 -14.64
C ARG A 51 3.14 0.56 -15.55
N ASP A 52 3.71 -0.50 -14.98
CA ASP A 52 4.40 -1.54 -15.75
C ASP A 52 3.41 -2.26 -16.66
N MET A 53 2.19 -2.51 -16.19
CA MET A 53 1.10 -3.08 -16.99
C MET A 53 0.74 -2.17 -18.17
N ASP A 54 0.58 -0.87 -17.92
CA ASP A 54 0.27 0.11 -18.96
C ASP A 54 1.37 0.15 -20.03
N LYS A 55 2.63 0.09 -19.63
CA LYS A 55 3.76 0.02 -20.54
C LYS A 55 3.74 -1.27 -21.36
N CYS A 56 3.41 -2.37 -20.72
CA CYS A 56 3.29 -3.67 -21.39
C CYS A 56 2.18 -3.65 -22.44
N PHE A 57 1.02 -3.12 -22.09
CA PHE A 57 -0.11 -2.98 -23.02
C PHE A 57 0.22 -2.01 -24.16
N ALA A 58 0.90 -0.92 -23.87
CA ALA A 58 1.33 0.03 -24.90
C ALA A 58 2.30 -0.63 -25.89
N GLY A 59 3.26 -1.41 -25.38
CA GLY A 59 4.19 -2.17 -26.20
C GLY A 59 3.49 -3.20 -27.05
N LEU A 60 2.56 -3.94 -26.47
CA LEU A 60 1.75 -4.94 -27.17
C LEU A 60 0.92 -4.28 -28.27
N GLY A 61 0.22 -3.20 -27.94
CA GLY A 61 -0.62 -2.47 -28.90
C GLY A 61 0.18 -1.93 -30.07
N ARG A 62 1.35 -1.35 -29.78
CA ARG A 62 2.25 -0.84 -30.81
C ARG A 62 2.76 -1.96 -31.72
N TYR A 63 3.16 -3.07 -31.12
CA TYR A 63 3.62 -4.24 -31.86
C TYR A 63 2.54 -4.78 -32.79
N VAL A 64 1.31 -4.93 -32.30
CA VAL A 64 0.17 -5.41 -33.08
C VAL A 64 -0.13 -4.43 -34.21
N PHE A 65 -0.16 -3.15 -33.95
CA PHE A 65 -0.43 -2.11 -34.94
C PHE A 65 0.63 -2.11 -36.03
N ASP A 66 1.91 -2.07 -35.67
CA ASP A 66 3.01 -2.04 -36.62
C ASP A 66 3.06 -3.31 -37.48
N SER A 67 2.83 -4.47 -36.87
CA SER A 67 2.84 -5.74 -37.57
C SER A 67 1.66 -5.84 -38.56
N THR A 68 0.49 -5.36 -38.17
CA THR A 68 -0.68 -5.33 -39.01
C THR A 68 -0.51 -4.39 -40.18
N GLU A 69 0.02 -3.20 -39.94
CA GLU A 69 0.18 -2.17 -40.96
C GLU A 69 1.36 -2.45 -41.91
N SER A 70 2.52 -2.80 -41.36
CA SER A 70 3.75 -2.97 -42.16
C SER A 70 3.89 -4.34 -42.77
N GLU A 71 3.43 -5.40 -42.09
CA GLU A 71 3.63 -6.79 -42.52
C GLU A 71 2.34 -7.53 -42.84
N ASN A 72 1.19 -6.85 -42.76
CA ASN A 72 -0.15 -7.43 -42.98
C ASN A 72 -0.44 -8.63 -42.08
N VAL A 73 0.14 -8.68 -40.90
CA VAL A 73 -0.09 -9.74 -39.93
C VAL A 73 -1.43 -9.49 -39.23
N SER A 74 -2.35 -10.42 -39.33
CA SER A 74 -3.66 -10.35 -38.67
C SER A 74 -3.88 -11.49 -37.68
N ASN A 75 -2.99 -12.47 -37.67
CA ASN A 75 -3.05 -13.61 -36.77
C ASN A 75 -1.75 -13.72 -35.99
N PHE A 76 -1.84 -13.59 -34.66
CA PHE A 76 -0.70 -13.64 -33.77
C PHE A 76 -0.57 -14.96 -33.01
N THR A 77 -1.38 -15.95 -33.37
CA THR A 77 -1.30 -17.29 -32.78
C THR A 77 0.09 -17.88 -33.07
N GLY A 78 0.79 -18.28 -32.03
CA GLY A 78 2.15 -18.82 -32.14
C GLY A 78 3.24 -17.79 -32.38
N ASN A 79 2.92 -16.50 -32.36
CA ASN A 79 3.92 -15.44 -32.48
C ASN A 79 4.64 -15.27 -31.14
N ASP A 80 5.95 -15.52 -31.10
CA ASP A 80 6.75 -15.51 -29.88
C ASP A 80 6.75 -14.16 -29.21
N LYS A 81 6.88 -13.07 -29.94
CA LYS A 81 6.91 -11.72 -29.39
C LYS A 81 5.59 -11.31 -28.80
N PHE A 82 4.48 -11.64 -29.48
CA PHE A 82 3.12 -11.43 -28.97
C PHE A 82 2.90 -12.22 -27.68
N LEU A 83 3.27 -13.50 -27.68
CA LEU A 83 3.12 -14.37 -26.50
C LEU A 83 3.98 -13.90 -25.33
N LYS A 84 5.14 -13.32 -25.62
CA LYS A 84 6.00 -12.73 -24.58
C LYS A 84 5.31 -11.55 -23.90
N PHE A 85 4.71 -10.63 -24.65
CA PHE A 85 3.94 -9.52 -24.09
C PHE A 85 2.77 -10.01 -23.23
N VAL A 86 2.03 -10.99 -23.73
CA VAL A 86 0.88 -11.57 -23.00
C VAL A 86 1.37 -12.22 -21.69
N GLY A 87 2.48 -12.96 -21.75
CA GLY A 87 3.08 -13.59 -20.57
C GLY A 87 3.52 -12.57 -19.53
N GLU A 88 4.14 -11.48 -19.95
CA GLU A 88 4.55 -10.38 -19.06
C GLU A 88 3.32 -9.72 -18.41
N ALA A 89 2.26 -9.47 -19.19
CA ALA A 89 1.03 -8.90 -18.66
C ALA A 89 0.36 -9.82 -17.64
N LYS A 90 0.33 -11.12 -17.89
CA LYS A 90 -0.20 -12.11 -16.95
C LYS A 90 0.59 -12.13 -15.65
N ASP A 91 1.92 -12.07 -15.73
CA ASP A 91 2.81 -12.05 -14.57
C ASP A 91 2.57 -10.80 -13.73
N ILE A 92 2.49 -9.63 -14.37
CA ILE A 92 2.21 -8.37 -13.68
C ILE A 92 0.83 -8.41 -13.02
N LYS A 93 -0.17 -8.92 -13.71
CA LYS A 93 -1.55 -9.06 -13.18
C LYS A 93 -1.56 -9.92 -11.92
N GLU A 94 -0.83 -11.02 -11.92
CA GLU A 94 -0.70 -11.90 -10.76
C GLU A 94 0.00 -11.20 -9.60
N ARG A 95 1.06 -10.46 -9.88
CA ARG A 95 1.77 -9.67 -8.86
C ARG A 95 0.88 -8.60 -8.24
N ILE A 96 0.06 -7.93 -9.04
CA ILE A 96 -0.90 -6.94 -8.54
C ILE A 96 -1.90 -7.61 -7.62
N ALA A 97 -2.48 -8.74 -8.02
CA ALA A 97 -3.43 -9.50 -7.20
C ALA A 97 -2.81 -9.92 -5.86
N ASN A 98 -1.58 -10.41 -5.89
CA ASN A 98 -0.86 -10.80 -4.67
C ASN A 98 -0.58 -9.60 -3.75
N LYS A 99 -0.24 -8.46 -4.31
CA LYS A 99 -0.01 -7.23 -3.54
C LYS A 99 -1.29 -6.67 -2.95
N GLU A 100 -2.39 -6.72 -3.68
CA GLU A 100 -3.71 -6.31 -3.19
C GLU A 100 -4.15 -7.20 -2.03
N LYS A 101 -3.93 -8.50 -2.13
CA LYS A 101 -4.20 -9.45 -1.06
C LYS A 101 -3.35 -9.15 0.16
N HIS A 102 -2.07 -8.87 -0.03
CA HIS A 102 -1.15 -8.50 1.05
C HIS A 102 -1.59 -7.20 1.74
N LEU A 103 -2.04 -6.22 0.94
CA LEU A 103 -2.58 -4.97 1.47
C LEU A 103 -3.80 -5.21 2.36
N ASP A 104 -4.72 -6.07 1.93
CA ASP A 104 -5.91 -6.43 2.69
C ASP A 104 -5.53 -7.16 3.99
N GLU A 105 -4.53 -8.04 3.96
CA GLU A 105 -4.00 -8.72 5.14
C GLU A 105 -3.41 -7.73 6.15
N ILE A 106 -2.68 -6.73 5.68
CA ILE A 106 -2.12 -5.67 6.54
C ILE A 106 -3.25 -4.89 7.21
N LYS A 107 -4.27 -4.48 6.46
CA LYS A 107 -5.42 -3.75 6.98
C LYS A 107 -6.18 -4.58 8.02
N ASP A 108 -6.41 -5.84 7.76
CA ASP A 108 -7.09 -6.76 8.68
C ASP A 108 -6.28 -6.96 9.96
N GLU A 109 -4.98 -7.13 9.86
CA GLU A 109 -4.07 -7.28 11.00
C GLU A 109 -4.18 -6.09 11.96
N TYR A 110 -4.11 -4.87 11.44
CA TYR A 110 -4.19 -3.65 12.26
C TYR A 110 -5.60 -3.36 12.74
N SER A 111 -6.61 -3.70 11.96
CA SER A 111 -8.01 -3.58 12.36
C SER A 111 -8.33 -4.48 13.55
N SER A 112 -7.87 -5.73 13.53
CA SER A 112 -8.01 -6.68 14.64
C SER A 112 -7.33 -6.19 15.90
N SER A 113 -6.11 -5.64 15.78
CA SER A 113 -5.39 -5.06 16.92
C SER A 113 -6.13 -3.89 17.54
N GLN A 114 -6.74 -3.03 16.75
CA GLN A 114 -7.51 -1.89 17.22
C GLN A 114 -8.79 -2.33 17.93
N GLU A 115 -9.45 -3.35 17.44
CA GLU A 115 -10.64 -3.91 18.07
C GLU A 115 -10.32 -4.53 19.44
N GLU A 116 -9.20 -5.24 19.55
CA GLU A 116 -8.74 -5.80 20.82
C GLU A 116 -8.41 -4.72 21.84
N GLU A 117 -7.85 -3.60 21.43
CA GLU A 117 -7.53 -2.46 22.29
C GLU A 117 -8.81 -1.72 22.76
N LYS A 118 -9.87 -1.74 21.98
CA LYS A 118 -11.15 -1.10 22.33
C LYS A 118 -12.03 -1.92 23.25
N THR A 119 -11.90 -3.23 23.22
CA THR A 119 -12.76 -4.15 23.95
C THR A 119 -12.71 -4.02 25.48
N PRO A 120 -11.57 -3.73 26.13
CA PRO A 120 -11.52 -3.64 27.61
C PRO A 120 -12.24 -2.44 28.22
N GLU A 121 -12.61 -1.46 27.44
CA GLU A 121 -13.25 -0.23 27.93
C GLU A 121 -14.78 -0.27 27.90
N SER A 122 -15.32 -1.26 27.27
CA SER A 122 -16.78 -1.45 27.26
C SER A 122 -17.23 -2.34 28.41
#